data_d5a987737167e811b4c0ab89c62733e0
#
_entry.id   d5a987737167e811b4c0ab89c62733e0
#
_cell.length_a   1.000
_cell.length_b   1.000
_cell.length_c   1.000
_cell.angle_alpha   90.00
_cell.angle_beta   90.00
_cell.angle_gamma   90.00
#
_symmetry.space_group_name_H-M   'P 1'
#
loop_
_entity.id
_entity.type
_entity.pdbx_description
1 polymer ?
#
loop_
_entity_poly.entity_id
_entity_poly.type
_entity_poly.pdbx_seq_one_letter_code
_entity_poly.pdbx_strand_id
1 'polypeptide(L)'
;MTSVMKRALQIVLGAVIFAAGIAAGTLNPRSKPVQNRFGQPKTVLHVVVYKFKDNVSNYDREKAISGIKDMAGKIPGIKNVWLKTSRNQIKDFSGVYAIEFTSAEAAADYAESPVHEAWSKT
;
A
#
# COMPACT_ATOMS: atom_id res chain seq x y z
N MET A 1 -57.18 -20.26 -25.22
CA MET A 1 -56.05 -19.36 -25.20
C MET A 1 -55.11 -19.72 -26.33
N THR A 2 -54.93 -18.85 -27.31
CA THR A 2 -54.12 -19.09 -28.48
C THR A 2 -52.61 -19.15 -28.14
N SER A 3 -51.83 -19.87 -28.90
CA SER A 3 -50.36 -20.03 -28.73
C SER A 3 -49.65 -18.67 -28.62
N VAL A 4 -50.11 -17.66 -29.35
CA VAL A 4 -49.60 -16.30 -29.32
C VAL A 4 -49.81 -15.61 -27.98
N MET A 5 -50.98 -15.78 -27.36
CA MET A 5 -51.30 -15.22 -26.04
C MET A 5 -50.41 -15.84 -24.92
N LYS A 6 -50.10 -17.12 -24.99
CA LYS A 6 -49.21 -17.78 -24.03
C LYS A 6 -47.80 -17.27 -24.13
N ARG A 7 -47.27 -17.04 -25.34
CA ARG A 7 -45.90 -16.48 -25.57
C ARG A 7 -45.83 -15.03 -25.10
N ALA A 8 -46.83 -14.22 -25.37
CA ALA A 8 -46.89 -12.82 -24.88
C ALA A 8 -46.90 -12.75 -23.37
N LEU A 9 -47.66 -13.62 -22.70
CA LEU A 9 -47.71 -13.69 -21.22
C LEU A 9 -46.32 -14.11 -20.63
N GLN A 10 -45.62 -15.03 -21.26
CA GLN A 10 -44.29 -15.47 -20.82
C GLN A 10 -43.23 -14.36 -20.97
N ILE A 11 -43.33 -13.56 -22.03
CA ILE A 11 -42.41 -12.43 -22.25
C ILE A 11 -42.63 -11.34 -21.20
N VAL A 12 -43.90 -11.01 -20.92
CA VAL A 12 -44.25 -10.03 -19.89
C VAL A 12 -43.82 -10.48 -18.52
N LEU A 13 -44.02 -11.76 -18.17
CA LEU A 13 -43.63 -12.30 -16.88
C LEU A 13 -42.06 -12.30 -16.74
N GLY A 14 -41.34 -12.63 -17.81
CA GLY A 14 -39.89 -12.56 -17.82
C GLY A 14 -39.35 -11.15 -17.63
N ALA A 15 -39.96 -10.15 -18.27
CA ALA A 15 -39.60 -8.75 -18.13
C ALA A 15 -39.83 -8.20 -16.71
N VAL A 16 -40.95 -8.60 -16.06
CA VAL A 16 -41.23 -8.23 -14.68
C VAL A 16 -40.24 -8.82 -13.71
N ILE A 17 -39.85 -10.09 -13.88
CA ILE A 17 -38.86 -10.75 -13.02
C ILE A 17 -37.49 -10.08 -13.21
N PHE A 18 -37.11 -9.72 -14.42
CA PHE A 18 -35.84 -9.02 -14.69
C PHE A 18 -35.82 -7.62 -14.08
N ALA A 19 -36.88 -6.86 -14.20
CA ALA A 19 -37.00 -5.52 -13.60
C ALA A 19 -36.97 -5.59 -12.05
N ALA A 20 -37.65 -6.56 -11.46
CA ALA A 20 -37.63 -6.79 -10.00
C ALA A 20 -36.21 -7.23 -9.54
N GLY A 21 -35.49 -8.02 -10.33
CA GLY A 21 -34.09 -8.40 -10.03
C GLY A 21 -33.16 -7.21 -10.03
N ILE A 22 -33.29 -6.26 -10.96
CA ILE A 22 -32.49 -5.04 -10.99
C ILE A 22 -32.82 -4.16 -9.78
N ALA A 23 -34.09 -3.98 -9.45
CA ALA A 23 -34.52 -3.18 -8.30
C ALA A 23 -34.00 -3.78 -6.97
N ALA A 24 -34.08 -5.12 -6.80
CA ALA A 24 -33.53 -5.80 -5.63
C ALA A 24 -32.00 -5.70 -5.56
N GLY A 25 -31.30 -5.73 -6.70
CA GLY A 25 -29.85 -5.55 -6.77
C GLY A 25 -29.40 -4.14 -6.37
N THR A 26 -30.21 -3.12 -6.65
CA THR A 26 -29.94 -1.72 -6.26
C THR A 26 -30.31 -1.43 -4.80
N LEU A 27 -31.23 -2.21 -4.23
CA LEU A 27 -31.64 -2.10 -2.83
C LEU A 27 -30.77 -2.91 -1.87
N ASN A 28 -29.90 -3.79 -2.40
CA ASN A 28 -28.89 -4.44 -1.57
C ASN A 28 -27.90 -3.36 -1.15
N PRO A 29 -27.82 -2.97 0.12
CA PRO A 29 -26.84 -2.00 0.55
C PRO A 29 -25.47 -2.67 0.33
N ARG A 30 -24.86 -2.44 -0.83
CA ARG A 30 -23.43 -2.63 -0.97
C ARG A 30 -22.86 -1.94 0.25
N SER A 31 -22.21 -2.70 1.11
CA SER A 31 -21.53 -2.17 2.28
C SER A 31 -20.87 -0.86 1.84
N LYS A 32 -21.31 0.26 2.43
CA LYS A 32 -20.72 1.56 2.12
C LYS A 32 -19.23 1.35 2.14
N PRO A 33 -18.47 1.75 1.11
CA PRO A 33 -17.03 1.57 1.10
C PRO A 33 -16.52 2.10 2.43
N VAL A 34 -15.73 1.29 3.15
CA VAL A 34 -15.22 1.67 4.48
C VAL A 34 -14.46 2.97 4.25
N GLN A 35 -15.06 4.06 4.66
CA GLN A 35 -14.48 5.38 4.50
C GLN A 35 -13.26 5.44 5.42
N ASN A 36 -12.08 5.65 4.85
CA ASN A 36 -10.88 5.83 5.63
C ASN A 36 -11.04 7.06 6.53
N ARG A 37 -11.38 6.82 7.79
CA ARG A 37 -11.62 7.89 8.77
C ARG A 37 -10.36 8.70 9.12
N PHE A 38 -9.21 8.20 8.73
CA PHE A 38 -7.93 8.88 8.94
C PHE A 38 -7.54 9.78 7.76
N GLY A 39 -8.37 9.82 6.71
CA GLY A 39 -8.10 10.57 5.49
C GLY A 39 -7.07 9.86 4.58
N GLN A 40 -6.81 10.49 3.44
CA GLN A 40 -5.73 10.05 2.54
C GLN A 40 -4.42 10.71 2.98
N PRO A 41 -3.37 9.93 3.29
CA PRO A 41 -2.07 10.51 3.57
C PRO A 41 -1.57 11.31 2.35
N LYS A 42 -1.06 12.50 2.57
CA LYS A 42 -0.36 13.29 1.54
C LYS A 42 1.11 12.91 1.42
N THR A 43 1.60 12.14 2.39
CA THR A 43 2.98 11.68 2.48
C THR A 43 3.13 10.30 1.84
N VAL A 44 4.34 9.96 1.44
CA VAL A 44 4.71 8.65 0.90
C VAL A 44 5.52 7.90 1.94
N LEU A 45 5.16 6.66 2.19
CA LEU A 45 5.90 5.78 3.08
C LEU A 45 6.65 4.72 2.26
N HIS A 46 7.97 4.74 2.34
CA HIS A 46 8.85 3.73 1.77
C HIS A 46 9.24 2.74 2.86
N VAL A 47 8.78 1.50 2.73
CA VAL A 47 9.06 0.43 3.71
C VAL A 47 10.05 -0.56 3.09
N VAL A 48 11.14 -0.81 3.79
CA VAL A 48 12.20 -1.71 3.34
C VAL A 48 12.36 -2.86 4.31
N VAL A 49 12.27 -4.07 3.79
CA VAL A 49 12.61 -5.30 4.50
C VAL A 49 14.01 -5.71 4.08
N TYR A 50 14.90 -5.96 5.02
CA TYR A 50 16.30 -6.27 4.74
C TYR A 50 16.78 -7.54 5.42
N LYS A 51 17.79 -8.15 4.82
CA LYS A 51 18.53 -9.28 5.38
C LYS A 51 20.03 -9.01 5.28
N PHE A 52 20.71 -9.08 6.41
CA PHE A 52 22.16 -9.07 6.40
C PHE A 52 22.71 -10.42 5.93
N LYS A 53 23.85 -10.41 5.27
CA LYS A 53 24.61 -11.63 4.99
C LYS A 53 25.14 -12.21 6.30
N ASP A 54 25.30 -13.51 6.36
CA ASP A 54 25.68 -14.21 7.60
C ASP A 54 27.04 -13.78 8.16
N ASN A 55 27.95 -13.37 7.29
CA ASN A 55 29.33 -12.97 7.64
C ASN A 55 29.49 -11.47 7.96
N VAL A 56 28.42 -10.69 8.02
CA VAL A 56 28.49 -9.26 8.34
C VAL A 56 28.63 -9.08 9.84
N SER A 57 29.64 -8.30 10.27
CA SER A 57 29.87 -8.00 11.67
C SER A 57 28.74 -7.18 12.30
N ASN A 58 28.57 -7.25 13.61
CA ASN A 58 27.59 -6.40 14.32
C ASN A 58 27.89 -4.92 14.13
N TYR A 59 29.15 -4.54 14.11
CA TYR A 59 29.58 -3.17 13.86
C TYR A 59 29.09 -2.66 12.49
N ASP A 60 29.27 -3.45 11.42
CA ASP A 60 28.84 -3.06 10.08
C ASP A 60 27.31 -3.03 9.96
N ARG A 61 26.62 -3.94 10.65
CA ARG A 61 25.14 -3.92 10.73
C ARG A 61 24.63 -2.63 11.37
N GLU A 62 25.21 -2.25 12.53
CA GLU A 62 24.84 -1.02 13.22
C GLU A 62 25.19 0.22 12.39
N LYS A 63 26.36 0.21 11.74
CA LYS A 63 26.80 1.29 10.86
C LYS A 63 25.85 1.47 9.66
N ALA A 64 25.41 0.39 9.01
CA ALA A 64 24.49 0.44 7.90
C ALA A 64 23.15 1.04 8.33
N ILE A 65 22.60 0.62 9.47
CA ILE A 65 21.32 1.13 9.96
C ILE A 65 21.41 2.57 10.46
N SER A 66 22.45 2.93 11.21
CA SER A 66 22.64 4.31 11.66
C SER A 66 22.88 5.26 10.49
N GLY A 67 23.55 4.80 9.45
CA GLY A 67 23.78 5.54 8.20
C GLY A 67 22.48 6.00 7.51
N ILE A 68 21.37 5.29 7.72
CA ILE A 68 20.05 5.73 7.22
C ILE A 68 19.65 7.08 7.84
N LYS A 69 19.89 7.27 9.14
CA LYS A 69 19.62 8.56 9.82
C LYS A 69 20.49 9.67 9.28
N ASP A 70 21.77 9.39 9.10
CA ASP A 70 22.73 10.36 8.60
C ASP A 70 22.41 10.77 7.15
N MET A 71 22.00 9.82 6.34
CA MET A 71 21.52 10.05 4.99
C MET A 71 20.23 10.89 4.99
N ALA A 72 19.28 10.53 5.84
CA ALA A 72 18.00 11.24 5.95
C ALA A 72 18.16 12.71 6.36
N GLY A 73 19.14 13.02 7.19
CA GLY A 73 19.47 14.39 7.56
C GLY A 73 20.06 15.25 6.42
N LYS A 74 20.48 14.62 5.33
CA LYS A 74 21.12 15.29 4.17
C LYS A 74 20.23 15.37 2.94
N ILE A 75 19.12 14.60 2.90
CA ILE A 75 18.22 14.56 1.75
C ILE A 75 16.96 15.34 2.07
N PRO A 76 16.67 16.42 1.32
CA PRO A 76 15.43 17.19 1.47
C PRO A 76 14.19 16.31 1.21
N GLY A 77 13.08 16.67 1.84
CA GLY A 77 11.79 15.97 1.62
C GLY A 77 11.59 14.71 2.45
N ILE A 78 12.60 14.24 3.18
CA ILE A 78 12.41 13.21 4.20
C ILE A 78 11.81 13.85 5.45
N LYS A 79 10.64 13.36 5.84
CA LYS A 79 9.88 13.86 6.99
C LYS A 79 10.17 13.08 8.26
N ASN A 80 10.31 11.75 8.14
CA ASN A 80 10.52 10.88 9.28
C ASN A 80 11.22 9.58 8.88
N VAL A 81 11.88 8.94 9.85
CA VAL A 81 12.56 7.66 9.68
C VAL A 81 12.27 6.76 10.87
N TRP A 82 11.82 5.53 10.61
CA TRP A 82 11.65 4.48 11.61
C TRP A 82 12.66 3.37 11.38
N LEU A 83 13.62 3.23 12.27
CA LEU A 83 14.70 2.25 12.17
C LEU A 83 14.49 1.04 13.08
N LYS A 84 13.59 1.17 14.06
CA LYS A 84 13.37 0.15 15.08
C LYS A 84 11.92 -0.28 15.09
N THR A 85 11.70 -1.57 14.89
CA THR A 85 10.40 -2.20 15.11
C THR A 85 10.40 -2.90 16.46
N SER A 86 9.26 -2.89 17.16
CA SER A 86 9.11 -3.60 18.42
C SER A 86 9.21 -5.12 18.25
N ARG A 87 8.82 -5.62 17.09
CA ARG A 87 8.86 -7.05 16.77
C ARG A 87 8.91 -7.24 15.25
N ASN A 88 9.86 -8.03 14.78
CA ASN A 88 9.89 -8.52 13.40
C ASN A 88 9.24 -9.90 13.35
N GLN A 89 8.15 -10.02 12.59
CA GLN A 89 7.43 -11.28 12.39
C GLN A 89 7.75 -11.96 11.06
N ILE A 90 8.53 -11.31 10.21
CA ILE A 90 8.93 -11.86 8.92
C ILE A 90 10.13 -12.76 9.16
N LYS A 91 9.92 -14.07 9.00
CA LYS A 91 11.00 -15.06 9.09
C LYS A 91 12.05 -14.79 8.01
N ASP A 92 13.28 -15.12 8.32
CA ASP A 92 14.43 -15.03 7.41
C ASP A 92 14.89 -13.62 7.02
N PHE A 93 14.34 -12.59 7.65
CA PHE A 93 14.78 -11.20 7.48
C PHE A 93 15.36 -10.65 8.78
N SER A 94 16.37 -9.77 8.64
CA SER A 94 17.07 -9.16 9.77
C SER A 94 16.27 -8.03 10.39
N GLY A 95 15.47 -7.31 9.59
CA GLY A 95 14.65 -6.22 10.08
C GLY A 95 13.87 -5.49 9.00
N VAL A 96 13.21 -4.43 9.46
CA VAL A 96 12.41 -3.53 8.63
C VAL A 96 12.73 -2.10 9.05
N TYR A 97 12.86 -1.21 8.08
CA TYR A 97 12.85 0.23 8.35
C TYR A 97 11.86 0.94 7.42
N ALA A 98 11.48 2.14 7.78
CA ALA A 98 10.60 2.94 6.95
C ALA A 98 11.07 4.39 6.90
N ILE A 99 10.87 5.02 5.75
CA ILE A 99 11.15 6.43 5.49
C ILE A 99 9.86 7.08 5.01
N GLU A 100 9.46 8.18 5.64
CA GLU A 100 8.32 8.99 5.21
C GLU A 100 8.82 10.21 4.44
N PHE A 101 8.28 10.41 3.26
CA PHE A 101 8.54 11.56 2.41
C PHE A 101 7.37 12.53 2.42
N THR A 102 7.66 13.81 2.28
CA THR A 102 6.64 14.87 2.22
C THR A 102 5.74 14.77 0.99
N SER A 103 6.23 14.15 -0.11
CA SER A 103 5.50 13.95 -1.36
C SER A 103 6.06 12.80 -2.19
N ALA A 104 5.40 12.47 -3.29
CA ALA A 104 5.87 11.48 -4.26
C ALA A 104 7.13 11.96 -5.00
N GLU A 105 7.22 13.25 -5.30
CA GLU A 105 8.38 13.88 -5.91
C GLU A 105 9.61 13.75 -4.99
N ALA A 106 9.45 14.05 -3.70
CA ALA A 106 10.52 13.89 -2.71
C ALA A 106 11.01 12.44 -2.61
N ALA A 107 10.13 11.45 -2.77
CA ALA A 107 10.50 10.04 -2.81
C ALA A 107 11.27 9.68 -4.09
N ALA A 108 10.92 10.27 -5.23
CA ALA A 108 11.65 10.11 -6.48
C ALA A 108 13.04 10.74 -6.41
N ASP A 109 13.14 11.98 -5.92
CA ASP A 109 14.42 12.68 -5.73
C ASP A 109 15.37 11.92 -4.78
N TYR A 110 14.82 11.29 -3.75
CA TYR A 110 15.59 10.41 -2.87
C TYR A 110 16.21 9.23 -3.62
N ALA A 111 15.44 8.58 -4.48
CA ALA A 111 15.93 7.41 -5.23
C ALA A 111 17.12 7.76 -6.14
N GLU A 112 17.14 8.98 -6.69
CA GLU A 112 18.20 9.49 -7.57
C GLU A 112 19.31 10.25 -6.83
N SER A 113 19.19 10.40 -5.51
CA SER A 113 20.11 11.19 -4.69
C SER A 113 21.51 10.55 -4.64
N PRO A 114 22.60 11.29 -4.92
CA PRO A 114 23.97 10.81 -4.74
C PRO A 114 24.28 10.38 -3.29
N VAL A 115 23.60 10.99 -2.32
CA VAL A 115 23.74 10.64 -0.89
C VAL A 115 23.15 9.26 -0.62
N HIS A 116 21.97 8.95 -1.21
CA HIS A 116 21.37 7.62 -1.14
C HIS A 116 22.23 6.58 -1.86
N GLU A 117 22.72 6.89 -3.04
CA GLU A 117 23.60 6.01 -3.80
C GLU A 117 24.89 5.68 -3.05
N ALA A 118 25.53 6.69 -2.43
CA ALA A 118 26.74 6.49 -1.63
C ALA A 118 26.47 5.57 -0.42
N TRP A 119 25.35 5.78 0.29
CA TRP A 119 24.97 4.93 1.41
C TRP A 119 24.66 3.50 0.97
N SER A 120 23.98 3.29 -0.15
CA SER A 120 23.59 1.96 -0.65
C SER A 120 24.78 1.07 -1.04
N LYS A 121 25.96 1.65 -1.21
CA LYS A 121 27.21 0.94 -1.54
C LYS A 121 28.06 0.58 -0.31
N THR A 122 27.67 0.98 0.88
CA THR A 122 28.34 0.66 2.14
C THR A 122 27.90 -0.68 2.70
#